data_e391ee8287637ac8601d775921dd3d75
#
_entry.id   e391ee8287637ac8601d775921dd3d75
#
_cell.length_a   1.000
_cell.length_b   1.000
_cell.length_c   1.000
_cell.angle_alpha   90.00
_cell.angle_beta   90.00
_cell.angle_gamma   90.00
#
_symmetry.space_group_name_H-M   'P 1'
#
loop_
_entity.id
_entity.type
_entity.pdbx_description
1 polymer ?
#
loop_
_entity_poly.entity_id
_entity_poly.type
_entity_poly.pdbx_seq_one_letter_code
_entity_poly.pdbx_strand_id
1 'polypeptide(L)'
;MEKPYAIGIDIGGTNSVFGVVDKRGHIINQGSIKTGTYKEINEYVAHLSEGVQEIIDQVGGSGNIKGIGVGAPNGNYFTGCIEFAPNLPWKGVIPLAQMLTDRLNIPVALTNDANAAAIGEMTYGAARGMKDFIVITLGTGVGSGIVVNGQLVYGHDGFAGELGHTTAIREGRQCGCGKKGCLETYSSATGVARTAREYLETRKDPSLLRELNPQEITSKDVYDAAVKGDKLAKEIFEYTGQILGESFADFVAFSSPEAIILFGGLIKAGKLIFDPVRKHMEENMLPIYRNKIKLLMSELKESDAAVLGASALGWEVKDY
;
A
#
# COMPACT_ATOMS: atom_id res chain seq x y z
N MET A 1 -29.98 16.30 5.06
CA MET A 1 -30.19 14.86 4.72
C MET A 1 -28.86 14.14 4.88
N GLU A 2 -28.87 12.89 5.31
CA GLU A 2 -27.66 12.10 5.45
C GLU A 2 -27.11 11.73 4.07
N LYS A 3 -25.81 11.98 3.84
CA LYS A 3 -25.14 11.66 2.58
C LYS A 3 -24.73 10.18 2.61
N PRO A 4 -25.33 9.30 1.80
CA PRO A 4 -25.15 7.84 1.94
C PRO A 4 -23.87 7.29 1.31
N TYR A 5 -23.12 8.09 0.55
CA TYR A 5 -21.98 7.63 -0.22
C TYR A 5 -20.72 8.47 0.03
N ALA A 6 -19.56 7.86 -0.11
CA ALA A 6 -18.27 8.51 -0.29
C ALA A 6 -17.63 8.03 -1.59
N ILE A 7 -16.69 8.79 -2.11
CA ILE A 7 -15.91 8.40 -3.29
C ILE A 7 -14.51 8.08 -2.86
N GLY A 8 -13.97 6.96 -3.34
CA GLY A 8 -12.57 6.62 -3.25
C GLY A 8 -11.91 6.75 -4.61
N ILE A 9 -10.75 7.40 -4.64
CA ILE A 9 -9.90 7.51 -5.83
C ILE A 9 -8.51 6.99 -5.45
N ASP A 10 -8.02 6.00 -6.19
CA ASP A 10 -6.65 5.50 -6.07
C ASP A 10 -5.86 5.89 -7.32
N ILE A 11 -4.76 6.60 -7.13
CA ILE A 11 -3.93 7.10 -8.21
C ILE A 11 -2.62 6.31 -8.27
N GLY A 12 -2.54 5.40 -9.23
CA GLY A 12 -1.29 4.71 -9.56
C GLY A 12 -0.56 5.34 -10.74
N GLY A 13 0.68 4.96 -10.94
CA GLY A 13 1.50 5.47 -12.07
C GLY A 13 0.97 5.10 -13.46
N THR A 14 0.23 3.99 -13.56
CA THR A 14 -0.32 3.49 -14.84
C THR A 14 -1.81 3.79 -14.98
N ASN A 15 -2.59 3.51 -13.95
CA ASN A 15 -4.03 3.68 -13.94
C ASN A 15 -4.45 4.42 -12.67
N SER A 16 -5.53 5.17 -12.77
CA SER A 16 -6.30 5.68 -11.63
C SER A 16 -7.67 5.02 -11.63
N VAL A 17 -8.05 4.49 -10.47
CA VAL A 17 -9.35 3.82 -10.26
C VAL A 17 -10.17 4.63 -9.28
N PHE A 18 -11.46 4.74 -9.51
CA PHE A 18 -12.36 5.48 -8.63
C PHE A 18 -13.70 4.78 -8.50
N GLY A 19 -14.37 4.95 -7.36
CA GLY A 19 -15.66 4.32 -7.13
C GLY A 19 -16.49 5.01 -6.06
N VAL A 20 -17.80 4.83 -6.16
CA VAL A 20 -18.79 5.23 -5.16
C VAL A 20 -18.98 4.08 -4.18
N VAL A 21 -18.84 4.36 -2.90
CA VAL A 21 -18.88 3.38 -1.83
C VAL A 21 -19.93 3.77 -0.79
N ASP A 22 -20.73 2.79 -0.34
CA ASP A 22 -21.67 2.98 0.76
C ASP A 22 -20.98 2.85 2.13
N LYS A 23 -21.70 3.15 3.22
CA LYS A 23 -21.19 3.05 4.59
C LYS A 23 -20.77 1.64 5.02
N ARG A 24 -21.21 0.60 4.30
CA ARG A 24 -20.87 -0.79 4.57
C ARG A 24 -19.66 -1.28 3.79
N GLY A 25 -19.10 -0.43 2.91
CA GLY A 25 -18.00 -0.78 2.04
C GLY A 25 -18.43 -1.51 0.76
N HIS A 26 -19.70 -1.41 0.33
CA HIS A 26 -20.09 -1.91 -0.97
C HIS A 26 -19.76 -0.87 -2.04
N ILE A 27 -19.02 -1.27 -3.04
CA ILE A 27 -18.78 -0.45 -4.22
C ILE A 27 -20.03 -0.52 -5.09
N ILE A 28 -20.69 0.62 -5.25
CA ILE A 28 -21.93 0.74 -6.02
C ILE A 28 -21.61 0.86 -7.51
N ASN A 29 -20.62 1.69 -7.84
CA ASN A 29 -20.12 1.95 -9.17
C ASN A 29 -18.65 2.26 -9.14
N GLN A 30 -17.93 1.92 -10.19
CA GLN A 30 -16.52 2.27 -10.34
C GLN A 30 -16.15 2.55 -11.78
N GLY A 31 -15.06 3.31 -11.95
CA GLY A 31 -14.46 3.62 -13.23
C GLY A 31 -12.95 3.68 -13.13
N SER A 32 -12.30 3.83 -14.26
CA SER A 32 -10.84 4.00 -14.30
C SER A 32 -10.41 4.82 -15.50
N ILE A 33 -9.28 5.52 -15.35
CA ILE A 33 -8.58 6.19 -16.44
C ILE A 33 -7.11 5.80 -16.43
N LYS A 34 -6.42 5.94 -17.57
CA LYS A 34 -4.99 5.69 -17.68
C LYS A 34 -4.20 6.93 -17.22
N THR A 35 -3.58 6.89 -16.05
CA THR A 35 -2.77 7.99 -15.50
C THR A 35 -1.64 8.40 -16.44
N GLY A 36 -0.87 7.43 -16.93
CA GLY A 36 0.34 7.67 -17.73
C GLY A 36 0.09 8.27 -19.12
N THR A 37 -1.17 8.38 -19.57
CA THR A 37 -1.52 8.97 -20.87
C THR A 37 -1.40 10.49 -20.86
N TYR A 38 -1.64 11.11 -19.72
CA TYR A 38 -1.72 12.57 -19.59
C TYR A 38 -0.38 13.17 -19.17
N LYS A 39 0.20 14.02 -20.02
CA LYS A 39 1.44 14.74 -19.73
C LYS A 39 1.18 15.95 -18.84
N GLU A 40 0.06 16.61 -19.01
CA GLU A 40 -0.33 17.80 -18.27
C GLU A 40 -1.33 17.47 -17.17
N ILE A 41 -1.06 17.96 -15.96
CA ILE A 41 -1.90 17.70 -14.79
C ILE A 41 -3.33 18.21 -14.96
N ASN A 42 -3.52 19.38 -15.59
CA ASN A 42 -4.85 19.95 -15.79
C ASN A 42 -5.72 19.10 -16.72
N GLU A 43 -5.13 18.48 -17.74
CA GLU A 43 -5.81 17.55 -18.64
C GLU A 43 -6.21 16.27 -17.88
N TYR A 44 -5.29 15.71 -17.10
CA TYR A 44 -5.58 14.55 -16.25
C TYR A 44 -6.73 14.81 -15.28
N VAL A 45 -6.68 15.93 -14.54
CA VAL A 45 -7.72 16.29 -13.56
C VAL A 45 -9.06 16.52 -14.24
N ALA A 46 -9.07 17.07 -15.47
CA ALA A 46 -10.30 17.24 -16.24
C ALA A 46 -10.97 15.89 -16.50
N HIS A 47 -10.25 14.95 -17.12
CA HIS A 47 -10.78 13.62 -17.46
C HIS A 47 -11.12 12.78 -16.23
N LEU A 48 -10.29 12.87 -15.16
CA LEU A 48 -10.62 12.20 -13.90
C LEU A 48 -11.93 12.74 -13.32
N SER A 49 -12.11 14.06 -13.31
CA SER A 49 -13.33 14.71 -12.80
C SER A 49 -14.56 14.36 -13.64
N GLU A 50 -14.44 14.27 -14.96
CA GLU A 50 -15.52 13.81 -15.85
C GLU A 50 -15.94 12.37 -15.49
N GLY A 51 -14.99 11.43 -15.39
CA GLY A 51 -15.31 10.06 -15.02
C GLY A 51 -15.89 9.92 -13.60
N VAL A 52 -15.40 10.71 -12.64
CA VAL A 52 -15.96 10.76 -11.29
C VAL A 52 -17.37 11.36 -11.31
N GLN A 53 -17.62 12.40 -12.09
CA GLN A 53 -18.95 13.00 -12.22
C GLN A 53 -19.97 12.01 -12.81
N GLU A 54 -19.58 11.21 -13.79
CA GLU A 54 -20.44 10.18 -14.38
C GLU A 54 -20.96 9.18 -13.33
N ILE A 55 -20.09 8.70 -12.43
CA ILE A 55 -20.50 7.77 -11.36
C ILE A 55 -21.29 8.46 -10.24
N ILE A 56 -21.08 9.77 -10.00
CA ILE A 56 -21.87 10.59 -9.09
C ILE A 56 -23.31 10.73 -9.59
N ASP A 57 -23.49 11.00 -10.87
CA ASP A 57 -24.82 11.21 -11.47
C ASP A 57 -25.66 9.94 -11.40
N GLN A 58 -25.03 8.76 -11.51
CA GLN A 58 -25.70 7.46 -11.40
C GLN A 58 -26.24 7.16 -9.99
N VAL A 59 -25.75 7.86 -8.97
CA VAL A 59 -26.25 7.72 -7.58
C VAL A 59 -27.07 8.92 -7.11
N GLY A 60 -27.56 9.73 -8.04
CA GLY A 60 -28.48 10.85 -7.77
C GLY A 60 -27.79 12.18 -7.47
N GLY A 61 -26.53 12.34 -7.87
CA GLY A 61 -25.81 13.60 -7.84
C GLY A 61 -24.99 13.86 -6.58
N SER A 62 -24.26 14.98 -6.59
CA SER A 62 -23.31 15.38 -5.54
C SER A 62 -23.92 15.56 -4.15
N GLY A 63 -25.23 15.84 -4.07
CA GLY A 63 -25.95 15.94 -2.80
C GLY A 63 -25.94 14.65 -1.97
N ASN A 64 -25.71 13.49 -2.59
CA ASN A 64 -25.62 12.20 -1.94
C ASN A 64 -24.19 11.80 -1.53
N ILE A 65 -23.17 12.61 -1.89
CA ILE A 65 -21.76 12.31 -1.63
C ILE A 65 -21.28 13.07 -0.39
N LYS A 66 -20.77 12.36 0.60
CA LYS A 66 -20.20 12.92 1.84
C LYS A 66 -18.88 13.65 1.56
N GLY A 67 -17.99 12.99 0.83
CA GLY A 67 -16.68 13.52 0.48
C GLY A 67 -15.95 12.58 -0.47
N ILE A 68 -14.82 13.03 -0.96
CA ILE A 68 -13.91 12.29 -1.82
C ILE A 68 -12.61 12.04 -1.03
N GLY A 69 -12.19 10.79 -0.94
CA GLY A 69 -10.86 10.43 -0.45
C GLY A 69 -9.96 10.02 -1.62
N VAL A 70 -8.71 10.43 -1.57
CA VAL A 70 -7.71 10.13 -2.58
C VAL A 70 -6.50 9.47 -1.94
N GLY A 71 -6.15 8.28 -2.42
CA GLY A 71 -4.85 7.63 -2.19
C GLY A 71 -3.94 7.89 -3.37
N ALA A 72 -2.74 8.43 -3.14
CA ALA A 72 -1.80 8.75 -4.21
C ALA A 72 -0.35 8.61 -3.76
N PRO A 73 0.60 8.25 -4.65
CA PRO A 73 2.01 8.25 -4.31
C PRO A 73 2.45 9.62 -3.76
N ASN A 74 3.17 9.63 -2.64
CA ASN A 74 3.60 10.86 -1.94
C ASN A 74 2.46 11.84 -1.65
N GLY A 75 1.24 11.35 -1.43
CA GLY A 75 0.10 12.16 -1.04
C GLY A 75 0.26 12.67 0.38
N ASN A 76 0.21 14.00 0.57
CA ASN A 76 0.33 14.66 1.86
C ASN A 76 -1.04 15.11 2.36
N TYR A 77 -1.43 14.58 3.52
CA TYR A 77 -2.75 14.84 4.10
C TYR A 77 -2.95 16.31 4.50
N PHE A 78 -1.91 16.98 5.01
CA PHE A 78 -2.02 18.33 5.53
C PHE A 78 -2.10 19.38 4.43
N THR A 79 -1.38 19.16 3.32
CA THR A 79 -1.34 20.11 2.20
C THR A 79 -2.38 19.80 1.13
N GLY A 80 -2.93 18.56 1.11
CA GLY A 80 -3.80 18.08 0.02
C GLY A 80 -3.06 17.94 -1.31
N CYS A 81 -1.72 17.90 -1.27
CA CYS A 81 -0.86 17.87 -2.45
C CYS A 81 -0.26 16.48 -2.67
N ILE A 82 0.04 16.16 -3.92
CA ILE A 82 1.02 15.15 -4.26
C ILE A 82 2.38 15.85 -4.34
N GLU A 83 3.39 15.36 -3.58
CA GLU A 83 4.66 16.03 -3.45
C GLU A 83 5.81 15.18 -3.99
N PHE A 84 6.40 15.61 -5.11
CA PHE A 84 7.59 14.99 -5.73
C PHE A 84 7.46 13.48 -5.99
N ALA A 85 6.28 12.99 -6.36
CA ALA A 85 6.04 11.57 -6.63
C ALA A 85 6.89 11.06 -7.81
N PRO A 86 7.78 10.06 -7.59
CA PRO A 86 8.70 9.61 -8.64
C PRO A 86 7.98 8.84 -9.75
N ASN A 87 6.89 8.17 -9.42
CA ASN A 87 6.16 7.25 -10.30
C ASN A 87 5.04 7.92 -11.12
N LEU A 88 4.83 9.23 -10.93
CA LEU A 88 3.83 9.98 -11.70
C LEU A 88 4.52 10.82 -12.80
N PRO A 89 3.82 11.09 -13.92
CA PRO A 89 4.38 11.89 -15.01
C PRO A 89 4.62 13.33 -14.62
N TRP A 90 3.84 13.86 -13.67
CA TRP A 90 3.94 15.25 -13.21
C TRP A 90 4.95 15.37 -12.07
N LYS A 91 5.67 16.49 -12.03
CA LYS A 91 6.73 16.74 -11.05
C LYS A 91 6.41 17.95 -10.17
N GLY A 92 7.10 18.04 -9.02
CA GLY A 92 6.91 19.13 -8.08
C GLY A 92 5.75 18.88 -7.09
N VAL A 93 5.14 19.96 -6.65
CA VAL A 93 4.03 19.97 -5.70
C VAL A 93 2.73 20.23 -6.46
N ILE A 94 1.79 19.32 -6.38
CA ILE A 94 0.52 19.34 -7.14
C ILE A 94 -0.62 19.42 -6.14
N PRO A 95 -1.39 20.53 -6.09
CA PRO A 95 -2.50 20.73 -5.14
C PRO A 95 -3.75 19.96 -5.59
N LEU A 96 -3.64 18.64 -5.69
CA LEU A 96 -4.66 17.80 -6.33
C LEU A 96 -6.00 17.84 -5.61
N ALA A 97 -6.01 17.84 -4.27
CA ALA A 97 -7.26 17.92 -3.51
C ALA A 97 -8.05 19.20 -3.84
N GLN A 98 -7.36 20.34 -3.92
CA GLN A 98 -7.98 21.62 -4.30
C GLN A 98 -8.49 21.58 -5.74
N MET A 99 -7.68 21.06 -6.68
CA MET A 99 -8.06 20.98 -8.11
C MET A 99 -9.32 20.14 -8.32
N LEU A 100 -9.47 19.03 -7.58
CA LEU A 100 -10.67 18.19 -7.62
C LEU A 100 -11.87 18.86 -6.93
N THR A 101 -11.64 19.51 -5.79
CA THR A 101 -12.70 20.28 -5.08
C THR A 101 -13.27 21.38 -5.96
N ASP A 102 -12.42 22.13 -6.65
CA ASP A 102 -12.86 23.24 -7.53
C ASP A 102 -13.71 22.75 -8.71
N ARG A 103 -13.47 21.54 -9.20
CA ARG A 103 -14.21 20.98 -10.33
C ARG A 103 -15.50 20.27 -9.94
N LEU A 104 -15.47 19.51 -8.84
CA LEU A 104 -16.57 18.64 -8.43
C LEU A 104 -17.48 19.29 -7.37
N ASN A 105 -17.04 20.39 -6.77
CA ASN A 105 -17.73 21.06 -5.66
C ASN A 105 -18.09 20.11 -4.51
N ILE A 106 -17.19 19.16 -4.24
CA ILE A 106 -17.26 18.18 -3.14
C ILE A 106 -15.95 18.26 -2.37
N PRO A 107 -15.98 18.24 -1.01
CA PRO A 107 -14.75 18.26 -0.22
C PRO A 107 -13.86 17.03 -0.50
N VAL A 108 -12.56 17.24 -0.68
CA VAL A 108 -11.56 16.20 -0.99
C VAL A 108 -10.50 16.14 0.10
N ALA A 109 -10.23 14.94 0.61
CA ALA A 109 -9.06 14.64 1.43
C ALA A 109 -8.10 13.73 0.65
N LEU A 110 -6.80 13.94 0.83
CA LEU A 110 -5.77 13.19 0.10
C LEU A 110 -4.72 12.67 1.09
N THR A 111 -4.24 11.46 0.87
CA THR A 111 -3.13 10.85 1.61
C THR A 111 -2.33 9.92 0.69
N ASN A 112 -1.26 9.29 1.22
CA ASN A 112 -0.57 8.27 0.44
C ASN A 112 -1.39 6.97 0.36
N ASP A 113 -1.05 6.12 -0.59
CA ASP A 113 -1.75 4.86 -0.88
C ASP A 113 -1.71 3.87 0.30
N ALA A 114 -0.59 3.76 1.00
CA ALA A 114 -0.47 2.87 2.15
C ALA A 114 -1.26 3.38 3.37
N ASN A 115 -1.31 4.69 3.58
CA ASN A 115 -2.17 5.32 4.58
C ASN A 115 -3.65 5.08 4.27
N ALA A 116 -4.06 5.23 3.00
CA ALA A 116 -5.41 4.92 2.56
C ALA A 116 -5.74 3.44 2.83
N ALA A 117 -4.81 2.52 2.54
CA ALA A 117 -4.98 1.10 2.86
C ALA A 117 -5.19 0.87 4.37
N ALA A 118 -4.45 1.57 5.24
CA ALA A 118 -4.62 1.44 6.69
C ALA A 118 -5.99 1.93 7.18
N ILE A 119 -6.48 3.06 6.65
CA ILE A 119 -7.82 3.56 6.95
C ILE A 119 -8.88 2.57 6.43
N GLY A 120 -8.67 1.99 5.25
CA GLY A 120 -9.54 0.97 4.68
C GLY A 120 -9.63 -0.29 5.55
N GLU A 121 -8.50 -0.79 6.05
CA GLU A 121 -8.47 -1.93 6.97
C GLU A 121 -9.18 -1.62 8.31
N MET A 122 -9.04 -0.41 8.82
CA MET A 122 -9.73 0.03 10.02
C MET A 122 -11.25 0.11 9.83
N THR A 123 -11.68 0.56 8.66
CA THR A 123 -13.10 0.81 8.37
C THR A 123 -13.83 -0.44 7.91
N TYR A 124 -13.22 -1.22 7.01
CA TYR A 124 -13.89 -2.31 6.30
C TYR A 124 -13.20 -3.67 6.41
N GLY A 125 -11.93 -3.71 6.84
CA GLY A 125 -11.07 -4.90 6.76
C GLY A 125 -10.73 -5.54 8.10
N ALA A 126 -9.56 -6.15 8.16
CA ALA A 126 -9.06 -6.96 9.28
C ALA A 126 -8.81 -6.17 10.57
N ALA A 127 -8.67 -4.83 10.50
CA ALA A 127 -8.43 -3.97 11.66
C ALA A 127 -9.71 -3.40 12.28
N ARG A 128 -10.90 -3.82 11.85
CA ARG A 128 -12.15 -3.32 12.44
C ARG A 128 -12.20 -3.55 13.95
N GLY A 129 -12.40 -2.45 14.69
CA GLY A 129 -12.43 -2.43 16.16
C GLY A 129 -11.07 -2.37 16.83
N MET A 130 -9.96 -2.46 16.10
CA MET A 130 -8.61 -2.22 16.61
C MET A 130 -8.31 -0.72 16.64
N LYS A 131 -7.46 -0.32 17.58
CA LYS A 131 -7.03 1.08 17.73
C LYS A 131 -5.54 1.28 17.48
N ASP A 132 -4.76 0.23 17.61
CA ASP A 132 -3.31 0.28 17.52
C ASP A 132 -2.83 -0.84 16.60
N PHE A 133 -2.49 -0.52 15.36
CA PHE A 133 -2.05 -1.51 14.37
C PHE A 133 -1.18 -0.87 13.29
N ILE A 134 -0.48 -1.71 12.56
CA ILE A 134 0.32 -1.31 11.40
C ILE A 134 -0.17 -2.09 10.17
N VAL A 135 -0.42 -1.41 9.08
CA VAL A 135 -0.60 -2.06 7.77
C VAL A 135 0.71 -1.98 6.99
N ILE A 136 1.12 -3.10 6.41
CA ILE A 136 2.28 -3.19 5.53
C ILE A 136 1.81 -3.62 4.14
N THR A 137 2.03 -2.79 3.15
CA THR A 137 1.73 -3.11 1.76
C THR A 137 2.95 -3.70 1.07
N LEU A 138 2.81 -4.93 0.55
CA LEU A 138 3.87 -5.70 -0.12
C LEU A 138 3.55 -5.84 -1.61
N GLY A 139 3.90 -4.81 -2.37
CA GLY A 139 3.73 -4.71 -3.82
C GLY A 139 5.07 -4.59 -4.54
N THR A 140 5.13 -3.74 -5.57
CA THR A 140 6.39 -3.36 -6.25
C THR A 140 7.40 -2.79 -5.27
N GLY A 141 6.93 -2.00 -4.29
CA GLY A 141 7.66 -1.50 -3.14
C GLY A 141 7.09 -2.04 -1.82
N VAL A 142 7.50 -1.42 -0.71
CA VAL A 142 6.95 -1.65 0.63
C VAL A 142 6.43 -0.34 1.18
N GLY A 143 5.11 -0.23 1.30
CA GLY A 143 4.45 0.88 1.96
C GLY A 143 3.95 0.50 3.35
N SER A 144 3.57 1.50 4.15
CA SER A 144 2.99 1.26 5.47
C SER A 144 2.11 2.41 5.95
N GLY A 145 1.11 2.06 6.74
CA GLY A 145 0.30 3.00 7.50
C GLY A 145 0.25 2.58 8.96
N ILE A 146 0.48 3.52 9.86
CA ILE A 146 0.53 3.30 11.30
C ILE A 146 -0.70 3.95 11.93
N VAL A 147 -1.46 3.18 12.70
CA VAL A 147 -2.62 3.69 13.45
C VAL A 147 -2.35 3.55 14.94
N VAL A 148 -2.56 4.63 15.69
CA VAL A 148 -2.41 4.70 17.15
C VAL A 148 -3.64 5.38 17.74
N ASN A 149 -4.24 4.77 18.77
CA ASN A 149 -5.48 5.24 19.37
C ASN A 149 -6.63 5.46 18.36
N GLY A 150 -6.69 4.66 17.30
CA GLY A 150 -7.69 4.77 16.24
C GLY A 150 -7.47 5.95 15.28
N GLN A 151 -6.29 6.55 15.29
CA GLN A 151 -5.92 7.65 14.40
C GLN A 151 -4.67 7.31 13.61
N LEU A 152 -4.69 7.62 12.33
CA LEU A 152 -3.51 7.45 11.47
C LEU A 152 -2.40 8.42 11.89
N VAL A 153 -1.17 7.92 11.95
CA VAL A 153 0.01 8.72 12.28
C VAL A 153 0.54 9.38 11.00
N TYR A 154 0.26 10.66 10.84
CA TYR A 154 0.78 11.45 9.71
C TYR A 154 2.16 12.07 9.99
N GLY A 155 2.54 12.21 11.27
CA GLY A 155 3.74 12.93 11.66
C GLY A 155 3.56 14.45 11.61
N HIS A 156 4.68 15.17 11.71
CA HIS A 156 4.68 16.64 11.70
C HIS A 156 4.40 17.25 10.32
N ASP A 157 4.91 16.61 9.29
CA ASP A 157 4.90 17.10 7.91
C ASP A 157 4.07 16.26 6.92
N GLY A 158 3.38 15.22 7.43
CA GLY A 158 2.50 14.36 6.63
C GLY A 158 3.17 13.11 6.06
N PHE A 159 4.46 12.86 6.35
CA PHE A 159 5.23 11.74 5.77
C PHE A 159 5.66 10.67 6.77
N ALA A 160 5.01 10.57 7.93
CA ALA A 160 5.28 9.46 8.84
C ALA A 160 4.83 8.11 8.23
N GLY A 161 5.46 7.04 8.68
CA GLY A 161 5.08 5.69 8.25
C GLY A 161 5.88 5.14 7.06
N GLU A 162 6.98 5.73 6.67
CA GLU A 162 7.88 5.24 5.62
C GLU A 162 8.73 4.04 6.06
N LEU A 163 8.06 2.98 6.61
CA LEU A 163 8.74 1.81 7.18
C LEU A 163 9.50 0.98 6.14
N GLY A 164 9.07 0.99 4.89
CA GLY A 164 9.79 0.36 3.78
C GLY A 164 11.19 0.94 3.54
N HIS A 165 11.43 2.17 4.01
CA HIS A 165 12.72 2.84 3.90
C HIS A 165 13.54 2.85 5.20
N THR A 166 13.12 2.09 6.23
CA THR A 166 13.98 1.78 7.37
C THR A 166 15.16 0.90 6.94
N THR A 167 16.28 1.01 7.63
CA THR A 167 17.50 0.27 7.27
C THR A 167 17.44 -1.14 7.84
N ALA A 168 17.11 -2.12 7.02
CA ALA A 168 17.13 -3.53 7.39
C ALA A 168 18.56 -4.10 7.37
N ILE A 169 19.36 -3.73 6.38
CA ILE A 169 20.77 -4.18 6.27
C ILE A 169 21.68 -2.98 6.04
N ARG A 170 22.55 -2.68 7.01
CA ARG A 170 23.52 -1.58 6.89
C ARG A 170 24.46 -1.83 5.70
N GLU A 171 24.76 -0.77 4.95
CA GLU A 171 25.57 -0.81 3.71
C GLU A 171 25.08 -1.85 2.67
N GLY A 172 23.81 -2.24 2.78
CA GLY A 172 23.19 -3.22 1.89
C GLY A 172 22.84 -2.66 0.51
N ARG A 173 21.78 -3.20 -0.08
CA ARG A 173 21.33 -2.90 -1.43
C ARG A 173 21.02 -1.41 -1.63
N GLN A 174 21.42 -0.86 -2.78
CA GLN A 174 21.01 0.50 -3.16
C GLN A 174 19.49 0.54 -3.36
N CYS A 175 18.85 1.52 -2.73
CA CYS A 175 17.42 1.82 -2.87
C CYS A 175 17.18 2.99 -3.81
N GLY A 176 16.02 3.00 -4.48
CA GLY A 176 15.58 4.11 -5.34
C GLY A 176 15.40 5.44 -4.61
N CYS A 177 15.19 5.42 -3.28
CA CYS A 177 15.12 6.63 -2.45
C CYS A 177 16.48 7.31 -2.19
N GLY A 178 17.58 6.75 -2.70
CA GLY A 178 18.93 7.25 -2.48
C GLY A 178 19.67 6.64 -1.29
N LYS A 179 18.99 5.97 -0.36
CA LYS A 179 19.60 5.26 0.77
C LYS A 179 20.11 3.88 0.37
N LYS A 180 20.87 3.26 1.27
CA LYS A 180 21.25 1.85 1.17
C LYS A 180 20.59 1.03 2.26
N GLY A 181 20.28 -0.22 1.95
CA GLY A 181 19.83 -1.22 2.90
C GLY A 181 18.36 -1.10 3.32
N CYS A 182 17.55 -0.35 2.59
CA CYS A 182 16.12 -0.21 2.89
C CYS A 182 15.39 -1.57 2.86
N LEU A 183 14.47 -1.79 3.80
CA LEU A 183 13.62 -2.98 3.88
C LEU A 183 12.99 -3.34 2.53
N GLU A 184 12.47 -2.37 1.83
CA GLU A 184 11.85 -2.53 0.50
C GLU A 184 12.73 -3.30 -0.48
N THR A 185 14.04 -3.04 -0.48
CA THR A 185 14.96 -3.67 -1.45
C THR A 185 15.15 -5.17 -1.26
N TYR A 186 14.65 -5.71 -0.15
CA TYR A 186 14.69 -7.14 0.20
C TYR A 186 13.32 -7.78 0.19
N SER A 187 12.29 -7.03 0.57
CA SER A 187 11.00 -7.59 1.00
C SER A 187 9.82 -7.20 0.12
N SER A 188 10.04 -6.38 -0.90
CA SER A 188 9.04 -6.13 -1.96
C SER A 188 9.06 -7.23 -3.03
N ALA A 189 8.10 -7.23 -3.95
CA ALA A 189 8.10 -8.12 -5.11
C ALA A 189 9.38 -7.94 -5.96
N THR A 190 9.84 -6.69 -6.14
CA THR A 190 11.10 -6.40 -6.82
C THR A 190 12.31 -6.85 -6.01
N GLY A 191 12.23 -6.79 -4.68
CA GLY A 191 13.24 -7.28 -3.75
C GLY A 191 13.42 -8.80 -3.82
N VAL A 192 12.31 -9.56 -3.84
CA VAL A 192 12.32 -11.02 -4.04
C VAL A 192 12.97 -11.39 -5.37
N ALA A 193 12.56 -10.74 -6.46
CA ALA A 193 13.14 -10.96 -7.78
C ALA A 193 14.64 -10.63 -7.82
N ARG A 194 15.05 -9.57 -7.13
CA ARG A 194 16.46 -9.20 -6.99
C ARG A 194 17.25 -10.25 -6.21
N THR A 195 16.71 -10.78 -5.11
CA THR A 195 17.32 -11.87 -4.36
C THR A 195 17.51 -13.11 -5.24
N ALA A 196 16.52 -13.44 -6.07
CA ALA A 196 16.63 -14.55 -7.02
C ALA A 196 17.80 -14.36 -7.98
N ARG A 197 17.93 -13.19 -8.58
CA ARG A 197 19.05 -12.86 -9.49
C ARG A 197 20.40 -12.98 -8.79
N GLU A 198 20.55 -12.40 -7.61
CA GLU A 198 21.78 -12.43 -6.82
C GLU A 198 22.16 -13.88 -6.43
N TYR A 199 21.18 -14.72 -6.07
CA TYR A 199 21.44 -16.14 -5.75
C TYR A 199 21.83 -16.94 -6.99
N LEU A 200 21.20 -16.71 -8.13
CA LEU A 200 21.54 -17.40 -9.39
C LEU A 200 22.93 -17.03 -9.89
N GLU A 201 23.39 -15.80 -9.64
CA GLU A 201 24.71 -15.31 -10.02
C GLU A 201 25.80 -15.86 -9.09
N THR A 202 25.56 -15.89 -7.78
CA THR A 202 26.58 -16.22 -6.76
C THR A 202 26.61 -17.68 -6.36
N ARG A 203 25.53 -18.43 -6.60
CA ARG A 203 25.37 -19.84 -6.20
C ARG A 203 25.22 -20.73 -7.42
N LYS A 204 25.53 -22.03 -7.24
CA LYS A 204 25.44 -23.06 -8.29
C LYS A 204 24.35 -24.11 -8.02
N ASP A 205 23.51 -23.88 -7.04
CA ASP A 205 22.43 -24.81 -6.68
C ASP A 205 21.50 -25.05 -7.88
N PRO A 206 21.04 -26.30 -8.09
CA PRO A 206 20.00 -26.58 -9.07
C PRO A 206 18.72 -25.79 -8.76
N SER A 207 18.14 -25.18 -9.79
CA SER A 207 16.89 -24.42 -9.64
C SER A 207 16.18 -24.29 -10.98
N LEU A 208 14.86 -24.37 -10.96
CA LEU A 208 14.00 -24.09 -12.11
C LEU A 208 14.15 -22.65 -12.62
N LEU A 209 14.54 -21.73 -11.73
CA LEU A 209 14.77 -20.32 -12.09
C LEU A 209 15.95 -20.14 -13.08
N ARG A 210 16.85 -21.15 -13.21
CA ARG A 210 17.97 -21.09 -14.18
C ARG A 210 17.54 -21.27 -15.62
N GLU A 211 16.33 -21.76 -15.84
CA GLU A 211 15.75 -21.90 -17.18
C GLU A 211 15.20 -20.56 -17.71
N LEU A 212 15.09 -19.54 -16.85
CA LEU A 212 14.56 -18.23 -17.17
C LEU A 212 15.68 -17.21 -17.46
N ASN A 213 15.34 -16.16 -18.19
CA ASN A 213 16.22 -15.01 -18.32
C ASN A 213 16.32 -14.30 -16.95
N PRO A 214 17.50 -14.22 -16.29
CA PRO A 214 17.63 -13.64 -14.97
C PRO A 214 17.11 -12.21 -14.86
N GLN A 215 17.20 -11.41 -15.93
CA GLN A 215 16.76 -10.02 -15.92
C GLN A 215 15.21 -9.87 -15.91
N GLU A 216 14.50 -10.91 -16.32
CA GLU A 216 13.05 -10.94 -16.45
C GLU A 216 12.37 -11.66 -15.26
N ILE A 217 13.15 -12.31 -14.39
CA ILE A 217 12.61 -13.02 -13.23
C ILE A 217 11.78 -12.06 -12.36
N THR A 218 10.56 -12.48 -12.08
CA THR A 218 9.60 -11.81 -11.18
C THR A 218 9.45 -12.57 -9.87
N SER A 219 8.83 -11.95 -8.86
CA SER A 219 8.46 -12.64 -7.61
C SER A 219 7.47 -13.79 -7.85
N LYS A 220 6.65 -13.69 -8.91
CA LYS A 220 5.74 -14.75 -9.32
C LYS A 220 6.49 -15.99 -9.81
N ASP A 221 7.54 -15.82 -10.60
CA ASP A 221 8.36 -16.95 -11.08
C ASP A 221 9.04 -17.66 -9.90
N VAL A 222 9.51 -16.90 -8.90
CA VAL A 222 10.07 -17.46 -7.66
C VAL A 222 9.00 -18.26 -6.89
N TYR A 223 7.78 -17.74 -6.82
CA TYR A 223 6.65 -18.44 -6.19
C TYR A 223 6.33 -19.74 -6.95
N ASP A 224 6.19 -19.68 -8.27
CA ASP A 224 5.85 -20.83 -9.10
C ASP A 224 6.92 -21.94 -9.00
N ALA A 225 8.20 -21.56 -8.91
CA ALA A 225 9.28 -22.50 -8.68
C ALA A 225 9.23 -23.12 -7.26
N ALA A 226 8.99 -22.30 -6.23
CA ALA A 226 8.89 -22.76 -4.85
C ALA A 226 7.76 -23.77 -4.64
N VAL A 227 6.58 -23.53 -5.26
CA VAL A 227 5.44 -24.45 -5.23
C VAL A 227 5.76 -25.78 -5.92
N LYS A 228 6.58 -25.78 -6.98
CA LYS A 228 7.08 -26.99 -7.65
C LYS A 228 8.16 -27.72 -6.86
N GLY A 229 8.54 -27.23 -5.69
CA GLY A 229 9.51 -27.89 -4.81
C GLY A 229 10.94 -27.39 -4.93
N ASP A 230 11.19 -26.35 -5.71
CA ASP A 230 12.51 -25.73 -5.88
C ASP A 230 13.06 -25.23 -4.54
N LYS A 231 14.22 -25.75 -4.15
CA LYS A 231 14.84 -25.45 -2.84
C LYS A 231 15.35 -24.01 -2.79
N LEU A 232 15.99 -23.54 -3.88
CA LEU A 232 16.52 -22.17 -3.94
C LEU A 232 15.40 -21.14 -3.84
N ALA A 233 14.30 -21.37 -4.55
CA ALA A 233 13.12 -20.51 -4.50
C ALA A 233 12.48 -20.46 -3.09
N LYS A 234 12.43 -21.60 -2.38
CA LYS A 234 11.97 -21.63 -0.99
C LYS A 234 12.91 -20.87 -0.05
N GLU A 235 14.21 -20.99 -0.23
CA GLU A 235 15.21 -20.24 0.55
C GLU A 235 15.09 -18.72 0.30
N ILE A 236 14.74 -18.29 -0.89
CA ILE A 236 14.48 -16.87 -1.19
C ILE A 236 13.29 -16.36 -0.36
N PHE A 237 12.21 -17.12 -0.26
CA PHE A 237 11.08 -16.76 0.59
C PHE A 237 11.41 -16.79 2.07
N GLU A 238 12.18 -17.76 2.54
CA GLU A 238 12.68 -17.82 3.92
C GLU A 238 13.52 -16.57 4.24
N TYR A 239 14.47 -16.20 3.37
CA TYR A 239 15.28 -15.00 3.52
C TYR A 239 14.42 -13.71 3.53
N THR A 240 13.48 -13.60 2.62
CA THR A 240 12.54 -12.46 2.59
C THR A 240 11.73 -12.38 3.89
N GLY A 241 11.23 -13.52 4.37
CA GLY A 241 10.45 -13.60 5.61
C GLY A 241 11.29 -13.31 6.84
N GLN A 242 12.56 -13.70 6.85
CA GLN A 242 13.51 -13.35 7.91
C GLN A 242 13.68 -11.83 8.01
N ILE A 243 14.02 -11.17 6.92
CA ILE A 243 14.22 -9.71 6.91
C ILE A 243 12.96 -8.95 7.34
N LEU A 244 11.78 -9.40 6.85
CA LEU A 244 10.51 -8.82 7.28
C LEU A 244 10.25 -9.04 8.77
N GLY A 245 10.43 -10.27 9.25
CA GLY A 245 10.14 -10.62 10.64
C GLY A 245 11.05 -9.87 11.63
N GLU A 246 12.34 -9.78 11.35
CA GLU A 246 13.29 -8.99 12.12
C GLU A 246 12.88 -7.51 12.16
N SER A 247 12.54 -6.91 11.00
CA SER A 247 12.08 -5.52 10.94
C SER A 247 10.75 -5.31 11.67
N PHE A 248 9.82 -6.28 11.60
CA PHE A 248 8.55 -6.19 12.32
C PHE A 248 8.74 -6.24 13.83
N ALA A 249 9.70 -7.01 14.33
CA ALA A 249 10.05 -7.00 15.75
C ALA A 249 10.50 -5.61 16.22
N ASP A 250 11.26 -4.87 15.39
CA ASP A 250 11.64 -3.48 15.67
C ASP A 250 10.42 -2.55 15.67
N PHE A 251 9.49 -2.72 14.71
CA PHE A 251 8.26 -1.92 14.64
C PHE A 251 7.36 -2.19 15.85
N VAL A 252 7.28 -3.44 16.31
CA VAL A 252 6.58 -3.81 17.54
C VAL A 252 7.21 -3.13 18.76
N ALA A 253 8.53 -3.13 18.86
CA ALA A 253 9.22 -2.46 19.97
C ALA A 253 8.99 -0.96 19.98
N PHE A 254 8.82 -0.34 18.81
CA PHE A 254 8.57 1.08 18.66
C PHE A 254 7.11 1.49 18.98
N SER A 255 6.11 0.74 18.54
CA SER A 255 4.70 1.17 18.58
C SER A 255 3.77 0.29 19.41
N SER A 256 4.20 -0.92 19.82
CA SER A 256 3.38 -1.88 20.58
C SER A 256 1.97 -2.10 20.00
N PRO A 257 1.83 -2.49 18.74
CA PRO A 257 0.53 -2.61 18.08
C PRO A 257 -0.22 -3.88 18.53
N GLU A 258 -1.54 -3.91 18.35
CA GLU A 258 -2.36 -5.12 18.50
C GLU A 258 -2.08 -6.12 17.36
N ALA A 259 -1.82 -5.59 16.17
CA ALA A 259 -1.61 -6.37 14.96
C ALA A 259 -0.68 -5.68 13.95
N ILE A 260 -0.01 -6.52 13.13
CA ILE A 260 0.55 -6.12 11.84
C ILE A 260 -0.27 -6.81 10.76
N ILE A 261 -0.81 -6.05 9.82
CA ILE A 261 -1.69 -6.52 8.75
C ILE A 261 -0.92 -6.42 7.43
N LEU A 262 -0.82 -7.54 6.73
CA LEU A 262 -0.14 -7.63 5.44
C LEU A 262 -1.15 -7.50 4.30
N PHE A 263 -0.85 -6.65 3.34
CA PHE A 263 -1.62 -6.39 2.13
C PHE A 263 -0.73 -6.44 0.89
N GLY A 264 -1.30 -6.77 -0.28
CA GLY A 264 -0.63 -6.68 -1.59
C GLY A 264 -0.28 -8.01 -2.23
N GLY A 265 0.26 -7.94 -3.44
CA GLY A 265 0.43 -9.13 -4.30
C GLY A 265 1.36 -10.21 -3.73
N LEU A 266 2.39 -9.83 -2.96
CA LEU A 266 3.37 -10.78 -2.43
C LEU A 266 2.78 -11.71 -1.36
N ILE A 267 1.73 -11.27 -0.63
CA ILE A 267 1.09 -12.12 0.38
C ILE A 267 0.35 -13.32 -0.22
N LYS A 268 0.08 -13.32 -1.53
CA LYS A 268 -0.48 -14.48 -2.25
C LYS A 268 0.43 -15.71 -2.20
N ALA A 269 1.72 -15.53 -1.88
CA ALA A 269 2.61 -16.63 -1.60
C ALA A 269 2.22 -17.43 -0.35
N GLY A 270 1.25 -16.94 0.44
CA GLY A 270 0.65 -17.65 1.56
C GLY A 270 1.70 -18.06 2.60
N LYS A 271 1.71 -19.35 2.96
CA LYS A 271 2.64 -19.88 3.98
C LYS A 271 4.12 -19.70 3.63
N LEU A 272 4.48 -19.62 2.34
CA LEU A 272 5.87 -19.42 1.93
C LEU A 272 6.46 -18.11 2.45
N ILE A 273 5.63 -17.07 2.61
CA ILE A 273 6.08 -15.79 3.18
C ILE A 273 5.59 -15.61 4.63
N PHE A 274 4.37 -16.03 4.94
CA PHE A 274 3.74 -15.75 6.22
C PHE A 274 4.40 -16.52 7.38
N ASP A 275 4.72 -17.81 7.19
CA ASP A 275 5.31 -18.64 8.22
C ASP A 275 6.74 -18.16 8.61
N PRO A 276 7.66 -17.88 7.65
CA PRO A 276 8.96 -17.29 7.98
C PRO A 276 8.84 -15.92 8.67
N VAL A 277 7.95 -15.04 8.18
CA VAL A 277 7.75 -13.72 8.82
C VAL A 277 7.34 -13.90 10.28
N ARG A 278 6.34 -14.73 10.55
CA ARG A 278 5.87 -14.98 11.92
C ARG A 278 6.98 -15.54 12.80
N LYS A 279 7.69 -16.55 12.30
CA LYS A 279 8.79 -17.19 13.03
C LYS A 279 9.85 -16.16 13.44
N HIS A 280 10.39 -15.44 12.49
CA HIS A 280 11.47 -14.50 12.75
C HIS A 280 11.02 -13.27 13.54
N MET A 281 9.77 -12.83 13.38
CA MET A 281 9.19 -11.78 14.23
C MET A 281 9.13 -12.24 15.69
N GLU A 282 8.59 -13.44 15.98
CA GLU A 282 8.48 -13.98 17.35
C GLU A 282 9.85 -14.23 17.99
N GLU A 283 10.82 -14.71 17.22
CA GLU A 283 12.18 -14.97 17.70
C GLU A 283 12.93 -13.68 18.09
N ASN A 284 12.66 -12.57 17.40
CA ASN A 284 13.36 -11.30 17.57
C ASN A 284 12.63 -10.29 18.46
N MET A 285 11.36 -10.51 18.78
CA MET A 285 10.62 -9.65 19.71
C MET A 285 11.14 -9.76 21.14
N LEU A 286 11.06 -8.64 21.87
CA LEU A 286 11.25 -8.64 23.31
C LEU A 286 10.25 -9.61 23.98
N PRO A 287 10.65 -10.30 25.07
CA PRO A 287 9.79 -11.29 25.76
C PRO A 287 8.40 -10.75 26.11
N ILE A 288 8.28 -9.44 26.40
CA ILE A 288 7.01 -8.79 26.77
C ILE A 288 5.98 -8.78 25.64
N TYR A 289 6.40 -8.92 24.37
CA TYR A 289 5.52 -8.88 23.19
C TYR A 289 5.20 -10.27 22.62
N ARG A 290 5.98 -11.29 22.98
CA ARG A 290 5.84 -12.64 22.40
C ARG A 290 4.44 -13.20 22.57
N ASN A 291 3.90 -13.80 21.52
CA ASN A 291 2.56 -14.37 21.42
C ASN A 291 1.41 -13.39 21.70
N LYS A 292 1.66 -12.08 21.64
CA LYS A 292 0.62 -11.05 21.83
C LYS A 292 0.25 -10.34 20.55
N ILE A 293 1.21 -10.16 19.65
CA ILE A 293 1.02 -9.39 18.42
C ILE A 293 0.42 -10.31 17.34
N LYS A 294 -0.68 -9.91 16.76
CA LYS A 294 -1.31 -10.66 15.67
C LYS A 294 -0.64 -10.32 14.35
N LEU A 295 -0.21 -11.32 13.60
CA LEU A 295 0.13 -11.15 12.19
C LEU A 295 -1.07 -11.60 11.38
N LEU A 296 -1.67 -10.68 10.62
CA LEU A 296 -2.91 -10.89 9.87
C LEU A 296 -2.70 -10.64 8.39
N MET A 297 -3.53 -11.24 7.56
CA MET A 297 -3.67 -10.83 6.16
C MET A 297 -4.86 -9.89 6.02
N SER A 298 -4.78 -8.97 5.07
CA SER A 298 -5.90 -8.12 4.68
C SER A 298 -7.13 -8.96 4.33
N GLU A 299 -8.30 -8.52 4.77
CA GLU A 299 -9.60 -9.09 4.39
C GLU A 299 -10.23 -8.34 3.21
N LEU A 300 -9.63 -7.24 2.76
CA LEU A 300 -10.11 -6.49 1.60
C LEU A 300 -9.75 -7.24 0.31
N LYS A 301 -10.71 -7.29 -0.62
CA LYS A 301 -10.41 -7.80 -1.96
C LYS A 301 -9.42 -6.87 -2.66
N GLU A 302 -8.36 -7.41 -3.22
CA GLU A 302 -7.28 -6.64 -3.84
C GLU A 302 -7.79 -5.68 -4.93
N SER A 303 -8.79 -6.10 -5.74
CA SER A 303 -9.41 -5.27 -6.76
C SER A 303 -10.12 -4.04 -6.21
N ASP A 304 -10.60 -4.12 -4.98
CA ASP A 304 -11.51 -3.14 -4.39
C ASP A 304 -10.81 -2.32 -3.29
N ALA A 305 -9.73 -2.88 -2.72
CA ALA A 305 -9.07 -2.38 -1.53
C ALA A 305 -8.58 -0.94 -1.66
N ALA A 306 -8.06 -0.57 -2.83
CA ALA A 306 -7.55 0.77 -3.08
C ALA A 306 -8.69 1.82 -3.07
N VAL A 307 -9.80 1.52 -3.75
CA VAL A 307 -11.00 2.37 -3.76
C VAL A 307 -11.64 2.42 -2.37
N LEU A 308 -11.75 1.27 -1.69
CA LEU A 308 -12.27 1.20 -0.32
C LEU A 308 -11.42 2.01 0.65
N GLY A 309 -10.10 1.83 0.60
CA GLY A 309 -9.16 2.57 1.44
C GLY A 309 -9.28 4.08 1.25
N ALA A 310 -9.28 4.53 0.01
CA ALA A 310 -9.48 5.93 -0.31
C ALA A 310 -10.87 6.43 0.13
N SER A 311 -11.96 5.67 -0.13
CA SER A 311 -13.32 6.07 0.26
C SER A 311 -13.49 6.24 1.77
N ALA A 312 -12.79 5.43 2.56
CA ALA A 312 -12.79 5.53 4.01
C ALA A 312 -12.32 6.92 4.48
N LEU A 313 -11.30 7.48 3.84
CA LEU A 313 -10.86 8.85 4.07
C LEU A 313 -11.94 9.88 3.70
N GLY A 314 -12.72 9.62 2.64
CA GLY A 314 -13.82 10.48 2.21
C GLY A 314 -14.95 10.61 3.23
N TRP A 315 -15.16 9.62 4.11
CA TRP A 315 -16.12 9.72 5.22
C TRP A 315 -15.68 10.67 6.32
N GLU A 316 -14.37 10.86 6.50
CA GLU A 316 -13.79 11.69 7.56
C GLU A 316 -13.75 13.18 7.20
N VAL A 317 -14.02 13.52 5.93
CA VAL A 317 -14.01 14.92 5.47
C VAL A 317 -15.07 15.73 6.21
N LYS A 318 -14.65 16.85 6.79
CA LYS A 318 -15.57 17.78 7.48
C LYS A 318 -16.42 18.54 6.46
N ASP A 319 -17.72 18.63 6.73
CA ASP A 319 -18.58 19.56 5.99
C ASP A 319 -18.12 21.00 6.30
N TYR A 320 -17.84 21.77 5.26
CA TYR A 320 -17.55 23.20 5.38
C TYR A 320 -18.85 23.99 5.47
#